data_4fbd08a6615473de293a87977ca8c4a9
#
_entry.id   4fbd08a6615473de293a87977ca8c4a9
#
_cell.length_a   1.000
_cell.length_b   1.000
_cell.length_c   1.000
_cell.angle_alpha   90.00
_cell.angle_beta   90.00
_cell.angle_gamma   90.00
#
_symmetry.space_group_name_H-M   'P 1'
#
loop_
_entity.id
_entity.type
_entity.pdbx_description
1 polymer ?
#
loop_
_entity_poly.entity_id
_entity_poly.type
_entity_poly.pdbx_seq_one_letter_code
_entity_poly.pdbx_strand_id
1 'polypeptide(L)'
;MKELYFYPTLNESNAGCFGIEVDEFTFAYNEINLKPDENGVLRNPTEKAWLVQNNGMTMRASLRLKKPEMLYGKDGVVCSGAQIGFYAVWSNPSTMQSDSRKFESIDGINFELSHYFAPETIKGTLTVTIHAFVEQPADNVTEEESFLMNDTGVSIGVVTVKNVLLNDDHLSFPIVKVKEDDRPLWWVTLDWEDPAIERFDNSVTVFLNKKFKTYPKSGKDAEFLCTIIASVYFLIIKKLRSKDDDIMRSIFEGSDDFEEFSVCSVMSHFCGMLQYLNFNSLKNSTDEKLMAELQREINMMCGGALQ
;
A
#
# COMPACT_ATOMS: atom_id res chain seq x y z
N MET A 1 0.39 24.94 -5.07
CA MET A 1 -0.38 25.76 -6.04
C MET A 1 -1.85 25.48 -5.72
N LYS A 2 -2.67 26.50 -5.40
CA LYS A 2 -4.12 26.27 -5.22
C LYS A 2 -4.70 26.08 -6.62
N GLU A 3 -5.27 24.93 -6.87
CA GLU A 3 -6.04 24.69 -8.10
C GLU A 3 -7.27 25.59 -8.08
N LEU A 4 -7.48 26.33 -9.14
CA LEU A 4 -8.66 27.18 -9.33
C LEU A 4 -9.65 26.35 -10.15
N TYR A 5 -10.69 25.86 -9.48
CA TYR A 5 -11.81 25.22 -10.17
C TYR A 5 -12.80 26.30 -10.60
N PHE A 6 -13.19 26.27 -11.86
CA PHE A 6 -14.16 27.23 -12.42
C PHE A 6 -15.62 26.87 -12.14
N TYR A 7 -15.85 25.67 -11.60
CA TYR A 7 -17.17 25.12 -11.23
C TYR A 7 -17.06 24.31 -9.93
N PRO A 8 -18.18 24.15 -9.21
CA PRO A 8 -18.17 23.36 -7.98
C PRO A 8 -17.81 21.89 -8.27
N THR A 9 -16.89 21.35 -7.48
CA THR A 9 -16.43 19.98 -7.58
C THR A 9 -16.50 19.30 -6.21
N LEU A 10 -16.68 17.99 -6.25
CA LEU A 10 -16.59 17.15 -5.05
C LEU A 10 -15.12 16.94 -4.64
N ASN A 11 -14.91 16.89 -3.35
CA ASN A 11 -13.65 16.44 -2.74
C ASN A 11 -13.96 15.76 -1.41
N GLU A 12 -12.99 15.09 -0.80
CA GLU A 12 -13.17 14.34 0.45
C GLU A 12 -13.74 15.19 1.59
N SER A 13 -13.46 16.50 1.62
CA SER A 13 -13.94 17.37 2.71
C SER A 13 -15.39 17.81 2.53
N ASN A 14 -15.93 17.81 1.32
CA ASN A 14 -17.27 18.30 1.03
C ASN A 14 -18.27 17.24 0.58
N ALA A 15 -17.86 16.05 0.17
CA ALA A 15 -18.73 14.99 -0.31
C ALA A 15 -19.86 14.65 0.70
N GLY A 16 -19.53 14.60 1.98
CA GLY A 16 -20.51 14.41 3.04
C GLY A 16 -21.53 15.56 3.16
N CYS A 17 -21.14 16.81 2.85
CA CYS A 17 -22.04 17.97 2.83
C CYS A 17 -23.09 17.83 1.71
N PHE A 18 -22.71 17.22 0.59
CA PHE A 18 -23.63 16.87 -0.51
C PHE A 18 -24.42 15.58 -0.25
N GLY A 19 -24.35 15.02 0.94
CA GLY A 19 -25.12 13.84 1.35
C GLY A 19 -24.61 12.53 0.75
N ILE A 20 -23.36 12.46 0.29
CA ILE A 20 -22.73 11.23 -0.15
C ILE A 20 -22.11 10.53 1.05
N GLU A 21 -22.54 9.32 1.32
CA GLU A 21 -22.00 8.47 2.38
C GLU A 21 -21.36 7.22 1.76
N VAL A 22 -20.14 6.96 2.11
CA VAL A 22 -19.41 5.75 1.69
C VAL A 22 -19.29 4.85 2.91
N ASP A 23 -19.83 3.64 2.81
CA ASP A 23 -19.69 2.63 3.85
C ASP A 23 -18.26 2.13 3.95
N GLU A 24 -17.96 1.40 5.02
CA GLU A 24 -16.66 0.77 5.22
C GLU A 24 -16.40 -0.26 4.13
N PHE A 25 -15.17 -0.23 3.59
CA PHE A 25 -14.72 -1.27 2.69
C PHE A 25 -14.62 -2.60 3.41
N THR A 26 -15.06 -3.66 2.75
CA THR A 26 -14.93 -5.03 3.24
C THR A 26 -14.14 -5.87 2.24
N PHE A 27 -13.39 -6.83 2.77
CA PHE A 27 -12.54 -7.71 1.97
C PHE A 27 -12.87 -9.16 2.30
N ALA A 28 -13.32 -9.90 1.31
CA ALA A 28 -13.57 -11.35 1.45
C ALA A 28 -12.31 -12.12 1.03
N TYR A 29 -11.75 -12.87 1.96
CA TYR A 29 -10.57 -13.71 1.78
C TYR A 29 -10.81 -15.07 2.43
N ASN A 30 -10.72 -16.17 1.65
CA ASN A 30 -10.98 -17.53 2.14
C ASN A 30 -12.28 -17.65 2.97
N GLU A 31 -13.38 -17.14 2.43
CA GLU A 31 -14.72 -17.13 3.07
C GLU A 31 -14.86 -16.25 4.32
N ILE A 32 -13.79 -15.57 4.74
CA ILE A 32 -13.81 -14.62 5.86
C ILE A 32 -13.98 -13.21 5.32
N ASN A 33 -14.95 -12.46 5.88
CA ASN A 33 -15.10 -11.04 5.59
C ASN A 33 -14.30 -10.22 6.61
N LEU A 34 -13.38 -9.42 6.11
CA LEU A 34 -12.46 -8.61 6.88
C LEU A 34 -12.76 -7.13 6.65
N LYS A 35 -12.49 -6.32 7.65
CA LYS A 35 -12.53 -4.86 7.55
C LYS A 35 -11.18 -4.30 7.98
N PRO A 36 -10.70 -3.24 7.31
CA PRO A 36 -9.56 -2.48 7.82
C PRO A 36 -9.87 -1.93 9.22
N ASP A 37 -8.89 -1.91 10.09
CA ASP A 37 -8.99 -1.26 11.39
C ASP A 37 -9.00 0.28 11.25
N GLU A 38 -9.03 1.01 12.37
CA GLU A 38 -9.05 2.47 12.41
C GLU A 38 -7.82 3.12 11.74
N ASN A 39 -6.71 2.38 11.65
CA ASN A 39 -5.48 2.80 10.97
C ASN A 39 -5.44 2.36 9.49
N GLY A 40 -6.50 1.76 8.99
CA GLY A 40 -6.58 1.24 7.62
C GLY A 40 -5.87 -0.10 7.42
N VAL A 41 -5.47 -0.78 8.50
CA VAL A 41 -4.76 -2.06 8.40
C VAL A 41 -5.75 -3.22 8.32
N LEU A 42 -5.63 -4.03 7.28
CA LEU A 42 -6.39 -5.25 7.09
C LEU A 42 -5.63 -6.43 7.70
N ARG A 43 -6.10 -6.94 8.84
CA ARG A 43 -5.43 -8.02 9.59
C ARG A 43 -6.06 -9.37 9.28
N ASN A 44 -5.21 -10.38 9.15
CA ASN A 44 -5.66 -11.76 9.06
C ASN A 44 -5.92 -12.31 10.47
N PRO A 45 -7.17 -12.70 10.82
CA PRO A 45 -7.51 -13.14 12.18
C PRO A 45 -6.95 -14.52 12.54
N THR A 46 -6.39 -15.25 11.58
CA THR A 46 -5.88 -16.62 11.79
C THR A 46 -4.38 -16.67 12.05
N GLU A 47 -3.72 -15.52 12.20
CA GLU A 47 -2.26 -15.39 12.38
C GLU A 47 -1.40 -16.11 11.32
N LYS A 48 -2.03 -16.69 10.31
CA LYS A 48 -1.32 -17.23 9.17
C LYS A 48 -1.00 -16.09 8.22
N ALA A 49 0.23 -16.06 7.76
CA ALA A 49 0.67 -15.13 6.75
C ALA A 49 -0.37 -14.99 5.63
N TRP A 50 -0.61 -13.74 5.18
CA TRP A 50 -1.45 -13.47 4.03
C TRP A 50 -0.93 -14.23 2.82
N LEU A 51 -1.58 -15.32 2.47
CA LEU A 51 -1.31 -16.02 1.23
C LEU A 51 -2.10 -15.40 0.07
N VAL A 52 -2.23 -14.06 0.05
CA VAL A 52 -2.78 -13.31 -1.09
C VAL A 52 -1.99 -13.62 -2.36
N GLN A 53 -0.74 -14.03 -2.22
CA GLN A 53 0.07 -14.54 -3.33
C GLN A 53 -0.52 -15.82 -3.94
N ASN A 54 -1.22 -16.65 -3.16
CA ASN A 54 -1.79 -17.92 -3.62
C ASN A 54 -3.31 -17.87 -3.75
N ASN A 55 -3.98 -16.97 -3.04
CA ASN A 55 -5.44 -16.85 -3.01
C ASN A 55 -5.84 -15.42 -3.39
N GLY A 56 -6.87 -15.30 -4.21
CA GLY A 56 -7.44 -14.00 -4.52
C GLY A 56 -8.25 -13.42 -3.37
N MET A 57 -8.58 -12.14 -3.47
CA MET A 57 -9.36 -11.39 -2.49
C MET A 57 -10.45 -10.59 -3.20
N THR A 58 -11.64 -10.51 -2.62
CA THR A 58 -12.72 -9.68 -3.17
C THR A 58 -12.94 -8.46 -2.28
N MET A 59 -12.74 -7.27 -2.84
CA MET A 59 -13.11 -6.00 -2.22
C MET A 59 -14.58 -5.70 -2.52
N ARG A 60 -15.31 -5.26 -1.50
CA ARG A 60 -16.68 -4.74 -1.63
C ARG A 60 -16.74 -3.36 -0.99
N ALA A 61 -17.46 -2.47 -1.65
CA ALA A 61 -17.77 -1.14 -1.16
C ALA A 61 -19.21 -0.78 -1.49
N SER A 62 -19.87 -0.05 -0.63
CA SER A 62 -21.19 0.52 -0.88
C SER A 62 -21.18 2.03 -0.65
N LEU A 63 -22.05 2.70 -1.37
CA LEU A 63 -22.20 4.14 -1.33
C LEU A 63 -23.69 4.47 -1.35
N ARG A 64 -24.10 5.47 -0.55
CA ARG A 64 -25.48 5.92 -0.47
C ARG A 64 -25.59 7.43 -0.60
N LEU A 65 -26.58 7.88 -1.38
CA LEU A 65 -26.99 9.27 -1.47
C LEU A 65 -28.09 9.55 -0.43
N LYS A 66 -27.75 10.19 0.69
CA LYS A 66 -28.73 10.55 1.73
C LYS A 66 -29.58 11.77 1.38
N LYS A 67 -29.00 12.68 0.58
CA LYS A 67 -29.62 13.93 0.17
C LYS A 67 -29.33 14.19 -1.31
N PRO A 68 -29.87 13.36 -2.21
CA PRO A 68 -29.57 13.47 -3.63
C PRO A 68 -29.88 14.86 -4.18
N GLU A 69 -30.89 15.53 -3.66
CA GLU A 69 -31.29 16.88 -4.06
C GLU A 69 -30.18 17.92 -3.92
N MET A 70 -29.21 17.71 -3.03
CA MET A 70 -28.09 18.64 -2.83
C MET A 70 -27.02 18.56 -3.92
N LEU A 71 -27.03 17.49 -4.71
CA LEU A 71 -26.06 17.29 -5.78
C LEU A 71 -26.47 18.02 -7.07
N TYR A 72 -27.73 18.34 -7.21
CA TYR A 72 -28.31 18.83 -8.46
C TYR A 72 -28.70 20.30 -8.40
N GLY A 73 -28.70 20.95 -9.58
CA GLY A 73 -29.14 22.33 -9.74
C GLY A 73 -28.07 23.35 -9.43
N LYS A 74 -28.43 24.62 -9.47
CA LYS A 74 -27.52 25.78 -9.40
C LYS A 74 -26.60 25.80 -8.14
N ASP A 75 -27.06 25.24 -7.02
CA ASP A 75 -26.30 25.16 -5.76
C ASP A 75 -25.62 23.80 -5.61
N GLY A 76 -25.77 22.90 -6.58
CA GLY A 76 -25.18 21.56 -6.63
C GLY A 76 -23.87 21.50 -7.41
N VAL A 77 -23.54 20.31 -7.85
CA VAL A 77 -22.32 20.01 -8.62
C VAL A 77 -22.63 19.56 -10.06
N VAL A 78 -23.87 19.21 -10.37
CA VAL A 78 -24.37 18.83 -11.69
C VAL A 78 -25.72 19.45 -12.01
N CYS A 79 -26.07 19.52 -13.28
CA CYS A 79 -27.35 20.04 -13.75
C CYS A 79 -28.53 19.21 -13.26
N SER A 80 -29.66 19.86 -13.01
CA SER A 80 -30.93 19.20 -12.72
C SER A 80 -31.32 18.25 -13.84
N GLY A 81 -31.64 16.98 -13.48
CA GLY A 81 -32.01 15.96 -14.46
C GLY A 81 -30.82 15.17 -15.05
N ALA A 82 -29.59 15.51 -14.70
CA ALA A 82 -28.44 14.65 -14.99
C ALA A 82 -28.46 13.40 -14.11
N GLN A 83 -27.77 12.34 -14.54
CA GLN A 83 -27.52 11.15 -13.69
C GLN A 83 -26.06 11.10 -13.31
N ILE A 84 -25.81 10.85 -12.01
CA ILE A 84 -24.47 10.72 -11.46
C ILE A 84 -24.13 9.24 -11.34
N GLY A 85 -22.95 8.87 -11.80
CA GLY A 85 -22.35 7.57 -11.59
C GLY A 85 -21.13 7.68 -10.68
N PHE A 86 -20.70 6.53 -10.17
CA PHE A 86 -19.49 6.40 -9.34
C PHE A 86 -18.58 5.31 -9.91
N TYR A 87 -17.27 5.53 -9.79
CA TYR A 87 -16.27 4.50 -10.06
C TYR A 87 -15.15 4.55 -9.03
N ALA A 88 -14.60 3.41 -8.72
CA ALA A 88 -13.41 3.30 -7.92
C ALA A 88 -12.20 3.08 -8.82
N VAL A 89 -11.15 3.83 -8.59
CA VAL A 89 -9.80 3.56 -9.12
C VAL A 89 -9.01 2.97 -7.99
N TRP A 90 -8.41 1.82 -8.22
CA TRP A 90 -7.48 1.27 -7.27
C TRP A 90 -6.06 1.25 -7.86
N SER A 91 -5.07 1.43 -6.99
CA SER A 91 -3.66 1.33 -7.35
C SER A 91 -2.90 0.61 -6.25
N ASN A 92 -1.96 -0.22 -6.67
CA ASN A 92 -1.05 -0.92 -5.77
C ASN A 92 0.39 -0.64 -6.21
N PRO A 93 1.11 0.28 -5.53
CA PRO A 93 2.48 0.63 -5.89
C PRO A 93 3.45 -0.55 -5.83
N SER A 94 3.24 -1.48 -4.88
CA SER A 94 4.14 -2.64 -4.70
C SER A 94 4.10 -3.62 -5.87
N THR A 95 2.97 -3.74 -6.56
CA THR A 95 2.82 -4.60 -7.75
C THR A 95 2.80 -3.80 -9.04
N MET A 96 2.79 -2.46 -8.97
CA MET A 96 2.66 -1.54 -10.09
C MET A 96 1.40 -1.80 -10.93
N GLN A 97 0.33 -2.26 -10.26
CA GLN A 97 -0.96 -2.50 -10.89
C GLN A 97 -1.97 -1.45 -10.49
N SER A 98 -2.85 -1.13 -11.42
CA SER A 98 -4.01 -0.25 -11.20
C SER A 98 -5.11 -0.63 -12.17
N ASP A 99 -6.35 -0.43 -11.77
CA ASP A 99 -7.52 -0.60 -12.61
C ASP A 99 -8.66 0.26 -12.07
N SER A 100 -9.77 0.32 -12.79
CA SER A 100 -10.97 1.03 -12.38
C SER A 100 -12.20 0.16 -12.52
N ARG A 101 -13.16 0.34 -11.61
CA ARG A 101 -14.43 -0.37 -11.65
C ARG A 101 -15.57 0.59 -11.34
N LYS A 102 -16.61 0.56 -12.16
CA LYS A 102 -17.85 1.31 -11.94
C LYS A 102 -18.67 0.65 -10.84
N PHE A 103 -19.32 1.46 -10.00
CA PHE A 103 -20.35 1.02 -9.08
C PHE A 103 -21.64 0.69 -9.88
N GLU A 104 -22.32 -0.36 -9.45
CA GLU A 104 -23.65 -0.72 -9.95
C GLU A 104 -24.70 0.02 -9.13
N SER A 105 -25.59 0.75 -9.81
CA SER A 105 -26.72 1.41 -9.16
C SER A 105 -27.82 0.38 -8.89
N ILE A 106 -28.32 0.33 -7.65
CA ILE A 106 -29.42 -0.56 -7.25
C ILE A 106 -30.78 0.11 -7.46
N ASP A 107 -30.89 1.36 -7.01
CA ASP A 107 -32.16 2.10 -7.02
C ASP A 107 -31.98 3.61 -7.28
N GLY A 108 -30.84 4.02 -7.82
CA GLY A 108 -30.48 5.42 -8.05
C GLY A 108 -30.00 6.18 -6.80
N ILE A 109 -30.08 5.55 -5.63
CA ILE A 109 -29.65 6.12 -4.34
C ILE A 109 -28.54 5.27 -3.72
N ASN A 110 -28.65 3.95 -3.85
CA ASN A 110 -27.70 2.99 -3.33
C ASN A 110 -26.84 2.43 -4.48
N PHE A 111 -25.54 2.34 -4.25
CA PHE A 111 -24.56 1.88 -5.22
C PHE A 111 -23.64 0.86 -4.58
N GLU A 112 -23.34 -0.21 -5.29
CA GLU A 112 -22.48 -1.29 -4.83
C GLU A 112 -21.33 -1.53 -5.81
N LEU A 113 -20.20 -1.92 -5.26
CA LEU A 113 -19.02 -2.33 -6.01
C LEU A 113 -18.51 -3.66 -5.45
N SER A 114 -18.21 -4.57 -6.35
CA SER A 114 -17.47 -5.78 -6.04
C SER A 114 -16.34 -5.96 -7.05
N HIS A 115 -15.11 -6.10 -6.54
CA HIS A 115 -13.93 -6.29 -7.39
C HIS A 115 -13.07 -7.42 -6.84
N TYR A 116 -12.77 -8.41 -7.71
CA TYR A 116 -11.90 -9.52 -7.38
C TYR A 116 -10.46 -9.22 -7.79
N PHE A 117 -9.57 -9.25 -6.83
CA PHE A 117 -8.13 -9.24 -7.04
C PHE A 117 -7.63 -10.67 -7.20
N ALA A 118 -7.05 -10.97 -8.34
CA ALA A 118 -6.40 -12.26 -8.57
C ALA A 118 -5.18 -12.43 -7.64
N PRO A 119 -4.72 -13.67 -7.42
CA PRO A 119 -3.47 -13.90 -6.71
C PRO A 119 -2.33 -13.05 -7.25
N GLU A 120 -1.45 -12.57 -6.38
CA GLU A 120 -0.28 -11.72 -6.70
C GLU A 120 -0.61 -10.31 -7.25
N THR A 121 -1.90 -9.93 -7.33
CA THR A 121 -2.30 -8.62 -7.87
C THR A 121 -2.05 -7.47 -6.89
N ILE A 122 -2.30 -7.71 -5.60
CA ILE A 122 -2.17 -6.70 -4.55
C ILE A 122 -1.21 -7.15 -3.45
N LYS A 123 -0.40 -6.19 -2.96
CA LYS A 123 0.59 -6.41 -1.90
C LYS A 123 0.89 -5.09 -1.19
N GLY A 124 1.11 -5.14 0.13
CA GLY A 124 1.42 -3.94 0.90
C GLY A 124 0.24 -2.97 0.90
N THR A 125 0.42 -1.74 0.45
CA THR A 125 -0.62 -0.71 0.47
C THR A 125 -1.46 -0.73 -0.81
N LEU A 126 -2.77 -0.85 -0.65
CA LEU A 126 -3.78 -0.67 -1.69
C LEU A 126 -4.43 0.70 -1.50
N THR A 127 -4.31 1.58 -2.48
CA THR A 127 -5.02 2.87 -2.49
C THR A 127 -6.28 2.73 -3.34
N VAL A 128 -7.43 3.11 -2.79
CA VAL A 128 -8.73 3.12 -3.49
C VAL A 128 -9.29 4.53 -3.46
N THR A 129 -9.51 5.10 -4.64
CA THR A 129 -10.11 6.42 -4.81
C THR A 129 -11.48 6.28 -5.46
N ILE A 130 -12.53 6.79 -4.81
CA ILE A 130 -13.87 6.84 -5.38
C ILE A 130 -14.09 8.20 -6.03
N HIS A 131 -14.45 8.17 -7.30
CA HIS A 131 -14.81 9.35 -8.10
C HIS A 131 -16.30 9.35 -8.42
N ALA A 132 -16.87 10.55 -8.48
CA ALA A 132 -18.17 10.80 -9.07
C ALA A 132 -18.02 11.37 -10.50
N PHE A 133 -18.94 11.05 -11.39
CA PHE A 133 -18.93 11.52 -12.77
C PHE A 133 -20.37 11.68 -13.30
N VAL A 134 -20.53 12.46 -14.35
CA VAL A 134 -21.80 12.56 -15.08
C VAL A 134 -21.98 11.30 -15.92
N GLU A 135 -22.94 10.46 -15.54
CA GLU A 135 -23.24 9.23 -16.28
C GLU A 135 -24.15 9.53 -17.49
N GLN A 136 -25.19 10.33 -17.26
CA GLN A 136 -26.06 10.83 -18.32
C GLN A 136 -26.26 12.34 -18.14
N PRO A 137 -26.06 13.14 -19.19
CA PRO A 137 -26.29 14.58 -19.13
C PRO A 137 -27.78 14.88 -19.00
N ALA A 138 -28.09 16.05 -18.46
CA ALA A 138 -29.44 16.60 -18.49
C ALA A 138 -29.79 17.05 -19.92
N ASP A 139 -31.00 16.73 -20.39
CA ASP A 139 -31.48 17.15 -21.71
C ASP A 139 -31.74 18.68 -21.80
N ASN A 140 -32.14 19.26 -20.64
CA ASN A 140 -32.48 20.67 -20.55
C ASN A 140 -31.66 21.32 -19.44
N VAL A 141 -30.78 22.22 -19.82
CA VAL A 141 -29.94 23.00 -18.90
C VAL A 141 -30.51 24.41 -18.79
N THR A 142 -30.82 24.88 -17.60
CA THR A 142 -31.26 26.26 -17.38
C THR A 142 -30.09 27.23 -17.49
N GLU A 143 -30.37 28.52 -17.71
CA GLU A 143 -29.32 29.55 -17.76
C GLU A 143 -28.54 29.61 -16.42
N GLU A 144 -29.22 29.40 -15.29
CA GLU A 144 -28.64 29.40 -13.97
C GLU A 144 -27.70 28.18 -13.71
N GLU A 145 -27.80 27.10 -14.50
CA GLU A 145 -27.01 25.88 -14.42
C GLU A 145 -25.95 25.76 -15.50
N SER A 146 -25.90 26.72 -16.43
CA SER A 146 -25.02 26.66 -17.61
C SER A 146 -23.53 26.60 -17.33
N PHE A 147 -23.13 26.89 -16.10
CA PHE A 147 -21.75 26.77 -15.60
C PHE A 147 -21.44 25.40 -15.02
N LEU A 148 -22.44 24.51 -14.81
CA LEU A 148 -22.25 23.18 -14.25
C LEU A 148 -21.83 22.17 -15.32
N MET A 149 -21.16 21.13 -14.86
CA MET A 149 -20.77 20.01 -15.71
C MET A 149 -21.99 19.24 -16.20
N ASN A 150 -22.08 19.00 -17.51
CA ASN A 150 -23.19 18.24 -18.11
C ASN A 150 -22.78 17.33 -19.28
N ASP A 151 -21.49 17.03 -19.45
CA ASP A 151 -21.04 16.10 -20.47
C ASP A 151 -20.82 14.70 -19.92
N THR A 152 -21.23 13.67 -20.67
CA THR A 152 -21.06 12.26 -20.27
C THR A 152 -19.58 11.92 -19.99
N GLY A 153 -19.33 11.26 -18.87
CA GLY A 153 -18.00 10.80 -18.47
C GLY A 153 -17.14 11.87 -17.81
N VAL A 154 -17.60 13.10 -17.71
CA VAL A 154 -16.85 14.16 -17.04
C VAL A 154 -16.83 13.89 -15.53
N SER A 155 -15.63 13.93 -14.95
CA SER A 155 -15.45 13.77 -13.49
C SER A 155 -15.97 14.99 -12.74
N ILE A 156 -16.83 14.75 -11.76
CA ILE A 156 -17.37 15.78 -10.86
C ILE A 156 -16.43 15.98 -9.66
N GLY A 157 -15.56 15.00 -9.39
CA GLY A 157 -14.55 15.07 -8.35
C GLY A 157 -14.35 13.77 -7.58
N VAL A 158 -13.58 13.88 -6.50
CA VAL A 158 -13.22 12.77 -5.63
C VAL A 158 -14.15 12.72 -4.42
N VAL A 159 -14.79 11.58 -4.20
CA VAL A 159 -15.67 11.36 -3.04
C VAL A 159 -14.86 10.98 -1.80
N THR A 160 -13.93 10.04 -1.94
CA THR A 160 -13.05 9.60 -0.85
C THR A 160 -11.79 8.92 -1.39
N VAL A 161 -10.73 8.96 -0.60
CA VAL A 161 -9.50 8.17 -0.79
C VAL A 161 -9.31 7.28 0.43
N LYS A 162 -9.12 5.98 0.21
CA LYS A 162 -8.83 5.02 1.28
C LYS A 162 -7.54 4.29 0.99
N ASN A 163 -6.66 4.31 1.97
CA ASN A 163 -5.46 3.48 1.97
C ASN A 163 -5.75 2.26 2.84
N VAL A 164 -5.56 1.08 2.27
CA VAL A 164 -5.71 -0.18 2.97
C VAL A 164 -4.35 -0.85 2.99
N LEU A 165 -3.79 -1.00 4.17
CA LEU A 165 -2.55 -1.72 4.37
C LEU A 165 -2.87 -3.19 4.59
N LEU A 166 -2.45 -4.02 3.66
CA LEU A 166 -2.46 -5.46 3.84
C LEU A 166 -1.31 -5.78 4.79
N ASN A 167 -1.64 -6.10 6.03
CA ASN A 167 -0.64 -6.57 6.97
C ASN A 167 -0.16 -7.95 6.50
N ASP A 168 0.88 -7.91 5.69
CA ASP A 168 1.64 -9.10 5.32
C ASP A 168 2.65 -9.27 6.45
N ASP A 169 2.48 -10.30 7.31
CA ASP A 169 3.49 -10.67 8.32
C ASP A 169 4.82 -11.08 7.68
N HIS A 170 4.86 -11.10 6.36
CA HIS A 170 6.08 -11.19 5.59
C HIS A 170 6.58 -9.78 5.26
N LEU A 171 7.64 -9.41 5.91
CA LEU A 171 8.55 -8.34 5.53
C LEU A 171 8.81 -8.38 4.03
N SER A 172 7.98 -7.70 3.26
CA SER A 172 8.28 -7.53 1.86
C SER A 172 9.25 -6.37 1.74
N PHE A 173 10.49 -6.69 1.46
CA PHE A 173 11.45 -5.67 1.08
C PHE A 173 10.89 -4.86 -0.09
N PRO A 174 10.89 -3.54 -0.01
CA PRO A 174 10.51 -2.69 -1.13
C PRO A 174 11.53 -2.85 -2.26
N ILE A 175 11.17 -3.66 -3.26
CA ILE A 175 12.03 -3.96 -4.40
C ILE A 175 11.52 -3.18 -5.60
N VAL A 176 12.34 -2.25 -6.10
CA VAL A 176 12.08 -1.46 -7.30
C VAL A 176 12.90 -2.01 -8.48
N LYS A 177 12.23 -2.28 -9.59
CA LYS A 177 12.87 -2.78 -10.81
C LYS A 177 13.14 -1.62 -11.77
N VAL A 178 14.40 -1.38 -12.08
CA VAL A 178 14.88 -0.28 -12.94
C VAL A 178 15.66 -0.77 -14.16
N LYS A 179 15.95 0.14 -15.09
CA LYS A 179 16.89 -0.08 -16.22
C LYS A 179 17.82 1.13 -16.28
N GLU A 180 18.97 1.00 -15.67
CA GLU A 180 19.98 2.07 -15.60
C GLU A 180 21.35 1.58 -16.12
N ASP A 181 22.05 2.45 -16.85
CA ASP A 181 23.29 2.09 -17.50
C ASP A 181 24.49 2.07 -16.56
N ASP A 182 24.51 3.01 -15.62
CA ASP A 182 25.65 3.28 -14.75
C ASP A 182 25.49 2.71 -13.33
N ARG A 183 24.49 1.83 -13.13
CA ARG A 183 24.21 1.22 -11.81
C ARG A 183 24.49 -0.28 -11.84
N PRO A 184 24.88 -0.88 -10.69
CA PRO A 184 25.12 -2.31 -10.56
C PRO A 184 23.84 -3.14 -10.78
N LEU A 185 23.98 -4.48 -10.76
CA LEU A 185 22.85 -5.42 -10.86
C LEU A 185 21.77 -5.15 -9.80
N TRP A 186 22.19 -4.78 -8.60
CA TRP A 186 21.32 -4.34 -7.52
C TRP A 186 22.08 -3.40 -6.57
N TRP A 187 21.32 -2.55 -5.88
CA TRP A 187 21.81 -1.70 -4.79
C TRP A 187 20.69 -1.39 -3.80
N VAL A 188 21.07 -0.85 -2.65
CA VAL A 188 20.15 -0.48 -1.57
C VAL A 188 20.33 0.99 -1.24
N THR A 189 19.22 1.66 -0.99
CA THR A 189 19.21 2.97 -0.35
C THR A 189 18.60 2.85 1.03
N LEU A 190 19.22 3.51 2.00
CA LEU A 190 18.76 3.59 3.39
C LEU A 190 18.58 5.07 3.72
N ASP A 191 17.34 5.51 3.81
CA ASP A 191 16.98 6.90 3.99
C ASP A 191 16.03 7.07 5.18
N TRP A 192 16.60 7.34 6.36
CA TRP A 192 15.89 7.69 7.58
C TRP A 192 16.73 8.61 8.46
N GLU A 193 16.05 9.47 9.22
CA GLU A 193 16.61 10.30 10.29
C GLU A 193 16.38 9.64 11.65
N ASP A 194 15.13 9.22 11.92
CA ASP A 194 14.74 8.49 13.13
C ASP A 194 14.20 7.08 12.82
N PRO A 195 15.02 6.04 13.01
CA PRO A 195 14.62 4.67 12.69
C PRO A 195 13.58 4.08 13.65
N ALA A 196 13.31 4.72 14.80
CA ALA A 196 12.31 4.26 15.76
C ALA A 196 10.87 4.63 15.34
N ILE A 197 10.73 5.64 14.49
CA ILE A 197 9.45 6.20 14.06
C ILE A 197 9.21 5.92 12.56
N GLU A 198 10.25 6.10 11.75
CA GLU A 198 10.11 6.05 10.30
C GLU A 198 9.88 4.64 9.79
N ARG A 199 8.87 4.50 8.93
CA ARG A 199 8.46 3.22 8.35
C ARG A 199 9.54 2.60 7.49
N PHE A 200 9.73 1.30 7.65
CA PHE A 200 10.73 0.51 6.93
C PHE A 200 10.56 0.58 5.40
N ASP A 201 9.33 0.48 4.91
CA ASP A 201 9.01 0.49 3.48
C ASP A 201 9.29 1.83 2.78
N ASN A 202 9.32 2.94 3.54
CA ASN A 202 9.71 4.26 3.04
C ASN A 202 11.22 4.52 3.17
N SER A 203 11.85 3.86 4.13
CA SER A 203 13.23 4.12 4.56
C SER A 203 14.26 3.20 3.91
N VAL A 204 13.82 2.03 3.44
CA VAL A 204 14.67 1.01 2.83
C VAL A 204 14.17 0.73 1.41
N THR A 205 15.01 0.87 0.39
CA THR A 205 14.65 0.52 -0.98
C THR A 205 15.74 -0.32 -1.62
N VAL A 206 15.36 -1.47 -2.18
CA VAL A 206 16.24 -2.34 -2.95
C VAL A 206 15.95 -2.15 -4.44
N PHE A 207 16.95 -1.75 -5.19
CA PHE A 207 16.85 -1.59 -6.64
C PHE A 207 17.43 -2.80 -7.36
N LEU A 208 16.67 -3.34 -8.32
CA LEU A 208 17.12 -4.42 -9.19
C LEU A 208 17.21 -3.92 -10.64
N ASN A 209 18.40 -4.02 -11.23
CA ASN A 209 18.66 -3.53 -12.59
C ASN A 209 18.43 -4.61 -13.64
N LYS A 210 17.29 -4.52 -14.34
CA LYS A 210 16.88 -5.45 -15.41
C LYS A 210 17.78 -5.41 -16.66
N LYS A 211 18.73 -4.49 -16.74
CA LYS A 211 19.64 -4.38 -17.89
C LYS A 211 20.66 -5.50 -17.95
N PHE A 212 20.99 -6.10 -16.80
CA PHE A 212 21.97 -7.18 -16.74
C PHE A 212 21.39 -8.50 -17.25
N LYS A 213 22.15 -9.23 -18.06
CA LYS A 213 21.78 -10.57 -18.56
C LYS A 213 21.63 -11.59 -17.43
N THR A 214 22.33 -11.38 -16.32
CA THR A 214 22.30 -12.19 -15.09
C THR A 214 21.11 -11.86 -14.18
N TYR A 215 20.24 -10.92 -14.58
CA TYR A 215 19.02 -10.65 -13.85
C TYR A 215 18.17 -11.92 -13.77
N PRO A 216 17.76 -12.36 -12.55
CA PRO A 216 16.98 -13.58 -12.38
C PRO A 216 15.62 -13.42 -13.08
N LYS A 217 15.43 -14.19 -14.17
CA LYS A 217 14.25 -14.07 -15.05
C LYS A 217 12.93 -14.39 -14.32
N SER A 218 13.00 -15.28 -13.33
CA SER A 218 11.82 -15.72 -12.56
C SER A 218 11.48 -14.83 -11.37
N GLY A 219 12.40 -13.96 -10.91
CA GLY A 219 12.26 -13.27 -9.61
C GLY A 219 12.21 -14.22 -8.39
N LYS A 220 12.36 -15.52 -8.63
CA LYS A 220 12.22 -16.61 -7.64
C LYS A 220 13.55 -17.36 -7.42
N ASP A 221 14.67 -16.75 -7.77
CA ASP A 221 15.97 -17.30 -7.43
C ASP A 221 16.21 -17.08 -5.92
N ALA A 222 15.89 -18.10 -5.14
CA ALA A 222 15.91 -18.04 -3.68
C ALA A 222 17.33 -17.69 -3.16
N GLU A 223 18.39 -18.24 -3.76
CA GLU A 223 19.76 -17.96 -3.34
C GLU A 223 20.13 -16.49 -3.59
N PHE A 224 19.73 -15.95 -4.74
CA PHE A 224 19.95 -14.54 -5.05
C PHE A 224 19.20 -13.62 -4.10
N LEU A 225 17.93 -13.91 -3.81
CA LEU A 225 17.12 -13.14 -2.85
C LEU A 225 17.69 -13.22 -1.44
N CYS A 226 18.10 -14.41 -0.97
CA CYS A 226 18.76 -14.56 0.33
C CYS A 226 20.04 -13.73 0.45
N THR A 227 20.82 -13.65 -0.63
CA THR A 227 22.04 -12.82 -0.67
C THR A 227 21.71 -11.33 -0.55
N ILE A 228 20.66 -10.85 -1.26
CA ILE A 228 20.20 -9.47 -1.16
C ILE A 228 19.70 -9.18 0.24
N ILE A 229 18.83 -10.03 0.79
CA ILE A 229 18.26 -9.88 2.14
C ILE A 229 19.37 -9.78 3.18
N ALA A 230 20.35 -10.68 3.15
CA ALA A 230 21.49 -10.65 4.06
C ALA A 230 22.27 -9.32 3.96
N SER A 231 22.47 -8.84 2.74
CA SER A 231 23.18 -7.58 2.49
C SER A 231 22.38 -6.36 2.98
N VAL A 232 21.06 -6.38 2.83
CA VAL A 232 20.19 -5.31 3.33
C VAL A 232 20.24 -5.23 4.85
N TYR A 233 20.05 -6.36 5.55
CA TYR A 233 20.13 -6.39 7.02
C TYR A 233 21.51 -5.99 7.51
N PHE A 234 22.57 -6.44 6.84
CA PHE A 234 23.93 -6.02 7.14
C PHE A 234 24.09 -4.49 7.06
N LEU A 235 23.61 -3.87 5.98
CA LEU A 235 23.71 -2.43 5.80
C LEU A 235 22.89 -1.65 6.83
N ILE A 236 21.71 -2.14 7.20
CA ILE A 236 20.86 -1.55 8.25
C ILE A 236 21.59 -1.62 9.59
N ILE A 237 22.07 -2.79 9.98
CA ILE A 237 22.83 -2.97 11.24
C ILE A 237 24.04 -2.06 11.27
N LYS A 238 24.79 -1.98 10.17
CA LYS A 238 25.96 -1.10 10.07
C LYS A 238 25.60 0.37 10.27
N LYS A 239 24.50 0.84 9.65
CA LYS A 239 24.02 2.22 9.82
C LYS A 239 23.53 2.48 11.25
N LEU A 240 22.82 1.54 11.87
CA LEU A 240 22.35 1.63 13.26
C LEU A 240 23.53 1.64 14.26
N ARG A 241 24.52 0.77 14.09
CA ARG A 241 25.74 0.75 14.92
C ARG A 241 26.47 2.09 14.97
N SER A 242 26.39 2.86 13.89
CA SER A 242 27.09 4.17 13.80
C SER A 242 26.36 5.29 14.53
N LYS A 243 25.10 5.08 14.93
CA LYS A 243 24.25 6.13 15.50
C LYS A 243 24.13 6.05 17.03
N ASP A 244 23.72 4.89 17.59
CA ASP A 244 23.41 4.80 19.00
C ASP A 244 23.44 3.34 19.51
N ASP A 245 24.20 3.11 20.59
CA ASP A 245 24.30 1.82 21.26
C ASP A 245 22.99 1.43 21.98
N ASP A 246 22.23 2.40 22.47
CA ASP A 246 20.99 2.15 23.20
C ASP A 246 19.88 1.68 22.26
N ILE A 247 19.79 2.25 21.06
CA ILE A 247 18.86 1.78 20.02
C ILE A 247 19.14 0.33 19.64
N MET A 248 20.41 -0.02 19.42
CA MET A 248 20.78 -1.40 19.08
C MET A 248 20.44 -2.39 20.19
N ARG A 249 20.55 -1.98 21.45
CA ARG A 249 20.14 -2.81 22.59
C ARG A 249 18.64 -2.99 22.64
N SER A 250 17.88 -1.90 22.51
CA SER A 250 16.41 -1.92 22.50
C SER A 250 15.85 -2.77 21.35
N ILE A 251 16.46 -2.73 20.17
CA ILE A 251 16.10 -3.61 19.03
C ILE A 251 16.27 -5.08 19.41
N PHE A 252 17.37 -5.44 20.07
CA PHE A 252 17.66 -6.83 20.38
C PHE A 252 16.86 -7.36 21.59
N GLU A 253 16.57 -6.51 22.56
CA GLU A 253 15.78 -6.84 23.76
C GLU A 253 14.28 -6.83 23.50
N GLY A 254 13.83 -6.27 22.36
CA GLY A 254 12.42 -6.19 21.97
C GLY A 254 11.70 -5.10 22.75
N SER A 255 11.96 -3.83 22.41
CA SER A 255 11.27 -2.69 23.04
C SER A 255 9.90 -2.47 22.40
N ASP A 256 8.89 -2.19 23.24
CA ASP A 256 7.55 -1.77 22.80
C ASP A 256 7.49 -0.27 22.42
N ASP A 257 8.61 0.46 22.55
CA ASP A 257 8.67 1.91 22.27
C ASP A 257 8.81 2.26 20.79
N PHE A 258 8.91 1.27 19.90
CA PHE A 258 9.04 1.51 18.47
C PHE A 258 7.68 1.63 17.81
N GLU A 259 7.52 2.62 16.92
CA GLU A 259 6.35 2.72 16.06
C GLU A 259 6.19 1.45 15.20
N GLU A 260 4.96 1.02 15.03
CA GLU A 260 4.65 -0.18 14.24
C GLU A 260 5.17 -0.03 12.79
N PHE A 261 5.87 -1.05 12.29
CA PHE A 261 6.54 -1.06 10.98
C PHE A 261 7.70 -0.06 10.82
N SER A 262 8.16 0.56 11.89
CA SER A 262 9.39 1.36 11.85
C SER A 262 10.61 0.49 11.52
N VAL A 263 11.71 1.10 11.13
CA VAL A 263 12.98 0.38 10.88
C VAL A 263 13.40 -0.42 12.12
N CYS A 264 13.28 0.17 13.31
CA CYS A 264 13.62 -0.49 14.56
C CYS A 264 12.67 -1.66 14.91
N SER A 265 11.36 -1.50 14.71
CA SER A 265 10.36 -2.54 14.93
C SER A 265 10.63 -3.76 14.03
N VAL A 266 10.89 -3.52 12.74
CA VAL A 266 11.23 -4.54 11.76
C VAL A 266 12.55 -5.25 12.12
N MET A 267 13.56 -4.48 12.53
CA MET A 267 14.85 -5.05 12.96
C MET A 267 14.74 -5.84 14.25
N SER A 268 13.90 -5.41 15.19
CA SER A 268 13.63 -6.15 16.43
C SER A 268 13.00 -7.50 16.13
N HIS A 269 11.98 -7.55 15.28
CA HIS A 269 11.37 -8.80 14.83
C HIS A 269 12.41 -9.72 14.14
N PHE A 270 13.22 -9.17 13.23
CA PHE A 270 14.28 -9.92 12.57
C PHE A 270 15.29 -10.47 13.58
N CYS A 271 15.78 -9.66 14.52
CA CYS A 271 16.71 -10.10 15.56
C CYS A 271 16.14 -11.22 16.44
N GLY A 272 14.83 -11.18 16.72
CA GLY A 272 14.13 -12.24 17.46
C GLY A 272 14.07 -13.58 16.73
N MET A 273 14.24 -13.61 15.40
CA MET A 273 14.28 -14.84 14.60
C MET A 273 15.69 -15.44 14.49
N LEU A 274 16.75 -14.70 14.87
CA LEU A 274 18.13 -15.16 14.78
C LEU A 274 18.42 -16.24 15.84
N GLN A 275 19.00 -17.35 15.41
CA GLN A 275 19.29 -18.48 16.31
C GLN A 275 20.71 -18.46 16.88
N TYR A 276 21.68 -17.97 16.09
CA TYR A 276 23.10 -18.05 16.43
C TYR A 276 23.76 -16.69 16.63
N LEU A 277 23.15 -15.61 16.15
CA LEU A 277 23.62 -14.26 16.38
C LEU A 277 23.03 -13.72 17.69
N ASN A 278 23.89 -13.12 18.51
CA ASN A 278 23.49 -12.41 19.72
C ASN A 278 23.90 -10.94 19.67
N PHE A 279 23.43 -10.16 20.63
CA PHE A 279 23.70 -8.72 20.69
C PHE A 279 25.21 -8.40 20.61
N ASN A 280 26.06 -9.14 21.34
CA ASN A 280 27.50 -8.91 21.32
C ASN A 280 28.11 -9.20 19.94
N SER A 281 27.66 -10.25 19.26
CA SER A 281 28.08 -10.55 17.89
C SER A 281 27.63 -9.44 16.93
N LEU A 282 26.37 -9.00 17.01
CA LEU A 282 25.86 -7.91 16.18
C LEU A 282 26.62 -6.61 16.44
N LYS A 283 26.98 -6.30 17.68
CA LYS A 283 27.66 -5.06 18.05
C LYS A 283 29.15 -5.06 17.69
N ASN A 284 29.87 -6.14 17.99
CA ASN A 284 31.33 -6.16 18.07
C ASN A 284 32.02 -6.97 16.96
N SER A 285 31.29 -7.71 16.12
CA SER A 285 31.90 -8.43 15.00
C SER A 285 32.47 -7.48 13.95
N THR A 286 33.55 -7.90 13.30
CA THR A 286 34.00 -7.23 12.07
C THR A 286 32.93 -7.31 10.99
N ASP A 287 32.98 -6.41 10.03
CA ASP A 287 32.00 -6.36 8.93
C ASP A 287 31.93 -7.69 8.16
N GLU A 288 33.12 -8.30 7.90
CA GLU A 288 33.21 -9.59 7.18
C GLU A 288 32.57 -10.72 7.98
N LYS A 289 32.84 -10.79 9.30
CA LYS A 289 32.29 -11.81 10.15
C LYS A 289 30.78 -11.66 10.28
N LEU A 290 30.28 -10.44 10.50
CA LEU A 290 28.86 -10.15 10.58
C LEU A 290 28.12 -10.54 9.30
N MET A 291 28.66 -10.17 8.13
CA MET A 291 28.07 -10.53 6.85
C MET A 291 27.97 -12.05 6.67
N ALA A 292 29.04 -12.78 6.98
CA ALA A 292 29.05 -14.23 6.86
C ALA A 292 28.04 -14.90 7.81
N GLU A 293 27.91 -14.40 9.04
CA GLU A 293 26.96 -14.92 10.02
C GLU A 293 25.51 -14.61 9.58
N LEU A 294 25.21 -13.41 9.10
CA LEU A 294 23.90 -13.05 8.55
C LEU A 294 23.52 -13.89 7.33
N GLN A 295 24.44 -14.11 6.40
CA GLN A 295 24.19 -14.98 5.25
C GLN A 295 23.85 -16.41 5.69
N ARG A 296 24.57 -16.95 6.69
CA ARG A 296 24.29 -18.26 7.25
C ARG A 296 22.89 -18.35 7.87
N GLU A 297 22.53 -17.38 8.72
CA GLU A 297 21.19 -17.31 9.37
C GLU A 297 20.08 -17.26 8.33
N ILE A 298 20.18 -16.35 7.37
CA ILE A 298 19.15 -16.16 6.35
C ILE A 298 19.04 -17.38 5.44
N ASN A 299 20.13 -18.01 5.05
CA ASN A 299 20.10 -19.26 4.27
C ASN A 299 19.36 -20.38 5.04
N MET A 300 19.55 -20.48 6.35
CA MET A 300 18.81 -21.44 7.17
C MET A 300 17.32 -21.11 7.23
N MET A 301 16.95 -19.84 7.41
CA MET A 301 15.55 -19.38 7.41
C MET A 301 14.86 -19.64 6.07
N CYS A 302 15.56 -19.50 4.96
CA CYS A 302 15.04 -19.73 3.60
C CYS A 302 14.94 -21.22 3.22
N GLY A 303 15.17 -22.14 4.15
CA GLY A 303 15.06 -23.59 3.92
C GLY A 303 16.24 -24.20 3.17
N GLY A 304 17.37 -23.52 3.15
CA GLY A 304 18.65 -24.10 2.73
C GLY A 304 19.09 -25.16 3.72
N ALA A 305 18.66 -26.41 3.52
CA ALA A 305 19.28 -27.53 4.22
C ALA A 305 20.78 -27.51 3.90
N LEU A 306 21.60 -27.38 4.94
CA LEU A 306 23.02 -27.69 4.83
C LEU A 306 23.11 -29.16 4.41
N GLN A 307 23.46 -29.42 3.15
CA GLN A 307 23.87 -30.75 2.70
C GLN A 307 25.24 -31.09 3.25
#